data_909dd43ef5306976070b696663e62c03
#
_entry.id   909dd43ef5306976070b696663e62c03
#
_cell.length_a   1.000
_cell.length_b   1.000
_cell.length_c   1.000
_cell.angle_alpha   90.00
_cell.angle_beta   90.00
_cell.angle_gamma   90.00
#
_symmetry.space_group_name_H-M   'P 1'
#
loop_
_entity.id
_entity.type
_entity.pdbx_description
1 polymer ?
#
loop_
_entity_poly.entity_id
_entity_poly.type
_entity_poly.pdbx_seq_one_letter_code
_entity_poly.pdbx_strand_id
1 'polypeptide(L)' 'MTPETLQAAQWLLSHRDRRPNPIVPTIRRQFGLTTVQAIDAIREANRLRASQDKE' A
#
# COMPACT_ATOMS: atom_id res chain seq x y z
N MET A 1 -12.57 -1.94 -3.64
CA MET A 1 -11.11 -2.10 -3.68
C MET A 1 -10.78 -3.33 -4.51
N THR A 2 -9.85 -3.21 -5.43
CA THR A 2 -9.48 -4.31 -6.31
C THR A 2 -8.49 -5.26 -5.62
N PRO A 3 -8.37 -6.51 -6.09
CA PRO A 3 -7.35 -7.41 -5.55
C PRO A 3 -5.93 -6.85 -5.66
N GLU A 4 -5.64 -6.15 -6.74
CA GLU A 4 -4.31 -5.55 -6.93
C GLU A 4 -4.04 -4.47 -5.88
N THR A 5 -5.05 -3.65 -5.59
CA THR A 5 -4.93 -2.63 -4.56
C THR A 5 -4.68 -3.25 -3.19
N LEU A 6 -5.41 -4.32 -2.89
CA LEU A 6 -5.25 -5.03 -1.62
C LEU A 6 -3.87 -5.67 -1.53
N GLN A 7 -3.39 -6.26 -2.62
CA GLN A 7 -2.05 -6.84 -2.64
C GLN A 7 -0.98 -5.78 -2.39
N ALA A 8 -1.14 -4.60 -3.00
CA ALA A 8 -0.21 -3.50 -2.77
C ALA A 8 -0.23 -3.06 -1.32
N ALA A 9 -1.42 -2.99 -0.70
CA ALA A 9 -1.52 -2.64 0.71
C ALA A 9 -0.79 -3.64 1.59
N GLN A 10 -0.96 -4.93 1.32
CA GLN A 10 -0.29 -5.98 2.08
C GLN A 10 1.22 -5.93 1.88
N TRP A 11 1.66 -5.65 0.65
CA TRP A 11 3.08 -5.49 0.35
C TRP A 11 3.67 -4.34 1.15
N LEU A 12 2.94 -3.22 1.22
CA LEU A 12 3.40 -2.06 1.98
C LEU A 12 3.52 -2.38 3.47
N LEU A 13 2.61 -3.17 4.00
CA LEU A 13 2.70 -3.61 5.39
C LEU A 13 3.96 -4.43 5.64
N SER A 14 4.27 -5.33 4.72
CA SER A 14 5.45 -6.18 4.84
C SER A 14 6.75 -5.38 4.73
N HIS A 15 6.71 -4.29 3.98
CA HIS A 15 7.91 -3.49 3.71
C HIS A 15 7.85 -2.12 4.36
N ARG A 16 7.18 -2.02 5.50
CA ARG A 16 6.98 -0.72 6.14
C ARG A 16 8.28 -0.02 6.53
N ASP A 17 9.34 -0.79 6.78
CA ASP A 17 10.64 -0.23 7.14
C ASP A 17 11.48 0.11 5.91
N ARG A 18 11.08 -0.35 4.73
CA ARG A 18 11.84 -0.18 3.50
C ARG A 18 10.94 0.27 2.35
N ARG A 19 10.06 1.22 2.65
CA ARG A 19 9.18 1.73 1.61
C ARG A 19 9.99 2.45 0.56
N PRO A 20 9.65 2.21 -0.73
CA PRO A 20 10.32 2.95 -1.79
C PRO A 20 9.98 4.42 -1.73
N ASN A 21 10.85 5.23 -2.26
CA ASN A 21 10.63 6.67 -2.35
C ASN A 21 11.02 7.13 -3.75
N PRO A 22 10.07 7.58 -4.58
CA PRO A 22 8.66 7.83 -4.24
C PRO A 22 7.83 6.56 -4.21
N ILE A 23 6.88 6.50 -3.28
CA ILE A 23 6.10 5.29 -3.08
C ILE A 23 4.99 5.11 -4.12
N VAL A 24 4.28 6.21 -4.47
CA VAL A 24 3.13 6.11 -5.37
C VAL A 24 3.52 5.61 -6.75
N PRO A 25 4.49 6.22 -7.45
CA PRO A 25 4.87 5.70 -8.77
C PRO A 25 5.41 4.29 -8.72
N THR A 26 6.07 3.92 -7.64
CA THR A 26 6.66 2.60 -7.52
C THR A 26 5.59 1.52 -7.43
N ILE A 27 4.60 1.69 -6.55
CA ILE A 27 3.55 0.67 -6.43
C ILE A 27 2.61 0.70 -7.63
N ARG A 28 2.40 1.85 -8.25
CA ARG A 28 1.62 1.90 -9.49
C ARG A 28 2.23 1.00 -10.56
N ARG A 29 3.53 1.11 -10.73
CA ARG A 29 4.24 0.33 -11.74
C ARG A 29 4.30 -1.14 -11.36
N GLN A 30 4.56 -1.42 -10.11
CA GLN A 30 4.76 -2.78 -9.63
C GLN A 30 3.47 -3.60 -9.69
N PHE A 31 2.35 -3.00 -9.35
CA PHE A 31 1.06 -3.69 -9.28
C PHE A 31 0.08 -3.29 -10.37
N GLY A 32 0.50 -2.41 -11.29
CA GLY A 32 -0.37 -1.98 -12.37
C GLY A 32 -1.54 -1.15 -11.90
N LEU A 33 -1.32 -0.26 -10.93
CA LEU A 33 -2.38 0.54 -10.33
C LEU A 33 -2.50 1.91 -10.97
N THR A 34 -3.71 2.46 -10.94
CA THR A 34 -3.90 3.88 -11.22
C THR A 34 -3.42 4.70 -10.02
N THR A 35 -3.33 6.02 -10.22
CA THR A 35 -2.95 6.91 -9.11
C THR A 35 -3.92 6.78 -7.95
N VAL A 36 -5.22 6.74 -8.24
CA VAL A 36 -6.24 6.61 -7.19
C VAL A 36 -6.08 5.28 -6.46
N GLN A 37 -5.87 4.20 -7.20
CA GLN A 37 -5.69 2.89 -6.58
C GLN A 37 -4.44 2.83 -5.71
N ALA A 38 -3.36 3.49 -6.16
CA ALA A 38 -2.13 3.53 -5.38
C ALA A 38 -2.34 4.28 -4.07
N ILE A 39 -3.06 5.39 -4.11
CA ILE A 39 -3.38 6.16 -2.92
C ILE A 39 -4.27 5.33 -1.99
N ASP A 40 -5.26 4.63 -2.55
CA ASP A 40 -6.12 3.75 -1.76
C ASP A 40 -5.31 2.64 -1.08
N ALA A 41 -4.33 2.08 -1.78
CA ALA A 41 -3.48 1.04 -1.20
C ALA A 41 -2.68 1.58 -0.01
N ILE A 42 -2.13 2.79 -0.14
CA ILE A 42 -1.39 3.42 0.94
C ILE A 42 -2.28 3.67 2.14
N ARG A 43 -3.48 4.19 1.90
CA ARG A 43 -4.43 4.46 2.97
C ARG A 43 -4.86 3.17 3.66
N GLU A 44 -5.11 2.12 2.89
CA GLU A 44 -5.49 0.83 3.45
C GLU A 44 -4.34 0.24 4.28
N ALA A 45 -3.11 0.34 3.79
CA ALA A 45 -1.95 -0.14 4.52
C ALA A 45 -1.82 0.61 5.87
N ASN A 46 -2.01 1.92 5.85
CA ASN A 46 -1.93 2.71 7.07
C ASN A 46 -3.03 2.32 8.05
N ARG A 47 -4.24 2.08 7.54
CA ARG A 47 -5.36 1.67 8.37
C ARG A 47 -5.09 0.31 9.03
N LEU A 48 -4.60 -0.63 8.24
CA LEU A 48 -4.31 -1.97 8.77
C LEU A 48 -3.16 -1.94 9.78
N ARG A 49 -2.16 -1.11 9.52
CA ARG A 49 -1.04 -0.97 10.44
C ARG A 49 -1.50 -0.40 11.78
N ALA A 50 -2.33 0.62 11.74
CA ALA A 50 -2.87 1.22 12.96
C ALA A 50 -3.68 0.19 13.75
N SER A 51 -4.45 -0.64 13.06
CA SER A 51 -5.23 -1.68 13.69
C SER A 51 -4.33 -2.74 14.34
N GLN A 52 -3.23 -3.09 13.67
CA GLN A 52 -2.29 -4.10 14.19
C GLN A 52 -1.52 -3.57 15.40
N ASP A 53 -1.19 -2.28 15.39
CA ASP A 53 -0.43 -1.68 16.48
C ASP A 53 -1.28 -1.40 17.72
N LYS A 54 -2.58 -1.50 17.58
CA LYS A 54 -3.49 -1.20 18.68
C LYS A 54 -3.63 -2.41 19.58
N GLU A 55 -3.32 -2.22 20.83
CA GLU A 55 -3.44 -3.25 21.84
C GLU A 55 -4.75 -3.19 22.56
#